data_0a677b09fff7bffd787c7c8cb9b53dc1
#
_entry.id   0a677b09fff7bffd787c7c8cb9b53dc1
#
_cell.length_a   1.000
_cell.length_b   1.000
_cell.length_c   1.000
_cell.angle_alpha   90.00
_cell.angle_beta   90.00
_cell.angle_gamma   90.00
#
_symmetry.space_group_name_H-M   'P 1'
#
loop_
_entity.id
_entity.type
_entity.pdbx_description
1 polymer ?
#
loop_
_entity_poly.entity_id
_entity_poly.type
_entity_poly.pdbx_seq_one_letter_code
_entity_poly.pdbx_strand_id
1 'polypeptide(L)' 'MNPYQVLGVSQTADEDTIKKAYRKAAKECHPDTHPGDKRAEERFKEIGEAYRILSDKQKREEYNARAAQKEQ' A
#
# COMPACT_ATOMS: atom_id res chain seq x y z
N MET A 1 -6.14 7.33 4.47
CA MET A 1 -5.71 6.27 3.54
C MET A 1 -5.72 4.92 4.24
N ASN A 2 -6.28 3.90 3.61
CA ASN A 2 -6.20 2.54 4.11
C ASN A 2 -5.16 1.78 3.27
N PRO A 3 -3.96 1.50 3.81
CA PRO A 3 -2.90 0.88 3.04
C PRO A 3 -3.24 -0.52 2.51
N TYR A 4 -4.07 -1.26 3.21
CA TYR A 4 -4.51 -2.57 2.73
C TYR A 4 -5.37 -2.44 1.48
N GLN A 5 -6.29 -1.47 1.45
CA GLN A 5 -7.11 -1.22 0.28
C GLN A 5 -6.29 -0.68 -0.89
N VAL A 6 -5.32 0.17 -0.60
CA VAL A 6 -4.44 0.73 -1.65
C VAL A 6 -3.69 -0.38 -2.37
N LEU A 7 -3.19 -1.38 -1.63
CA LEU A 7 -2.49 -2.52 -2.22
C LEU A 7 -3.43 -3.64 -2.66
N GLY A 8 -4.72 -3.56 -2.30
CA GLY A 8 -5.68 -4.59 -2.66
C GLY A 8 -5.47 -5.91 -1.92
N VAL A 9 -5.05 -5.85 -0.65
CA VAL A 9 -4.82 -7.04 0.15
C VAL A 9 -5.71 -7.04 1.39
N SER A 10 -5.87 -8.22 1.98
CA SER A 10 -6.59 -8.39 3.24
C SER A 10 -5.78 -7.84 4.40
N GLN A 11 -6.47 -7.40 5.46
CA GLN A 11 -5.81 -6.98 6.70
C GLN A 11 -5.03 -8.11 7.36
N THR A 12 -5.34 -9.35 7.00
CA THR A 12 -4.64 -10.53 7.52
C THR A 12 -3.54 -11.02 6.58
N ALA A 13 -3.24 -10.29 5.51
CA ALA A 13 -2.22 -10.67 4.56
C ALA A 13 -0.84 -10.72 5.22
N ASP A 14 -0.05 -11.73 4.85
CA ASP A 14 1.32 -11.85 5.35
C ASP A 14 2.27 -10.93 4.57
N GLU A 15 3.52 -10.87 5.02
CA GLU A 15 4.53 -9.99 4.42
C GLU A 15 4.77 -10.31 2.95
N ASP A 16 4.78 -11.58 2.60
CA ASP A 16 5.03 -12.01 1.23
C ASP A 16 3.89 -11.58 0.30
N THR A 17 2.65 -11.76 0.74
CA THR A 17 1.47 -11.33 -0.01
C THR A 17 1.47 -9.80 -0.21
N ILE A 18 1.81 -9.05 0.82
CA ILE A 18 1.90 -7.59 0.76
C ILE A 18 2.98 -7.17 -0.24
N LYS A 19 4.14 -7.80 -0.19
CA LYS A 19 5.25 -7.50 -1.08
C LYS A 19 4.91 -7.77 -2.54
N LYS A 20 4.27 -8.91 -2.81
CA LYS A 20 3.84 -9.26 -4.17
C LYS A 20 2.80 -8.28 -4.70
N ALA A 21 1.85 -7.91 -3.85
CA ALA A 21 0.81 -6.94 -4.23
C ALA A 21 1.42 -5.57 -4.55
N TYR A 22 2.38 -5.13 -3.74
CA TYR A 22 3.10 -3.88 -3.99
C TYR A 22 3.82 -3.91 -5.33
N ARG A 23 4.57 -4.98 -5.60
CA ARG A 23 5.33 -5.11 -6.84
C ARG A 23 4.41 -5.06 -8.06
N LYS A 24 3.29 -5.76 -8.00
CA LYS A 24 2.32 -5.78 -9.09
C LYS A 24 1.72 -4.40 -9.30
N ALA A 25 1.26 -3.76 -8.24
CA ALA A 25 0.63 -2.45 -8.32
C ALA A 25 1.62 -1.38 -8.81
N ALA A 26 2.84 -1.42 -8.30
CA ALA A 26 3.88 -0.47 -8.70
C ALA A 26 4.22 -0.61 -10.19
N LYS A 27 4.28 -1.83 -10.69
CA LYS A 27 4.55 -2.10 -12.09
C LYS A 27 3.44 -1.56 -13.00
N GLU A 28 2.19 -1.65 -12.56
CA GLU A 28 1.04 -1.19 -13.32
C GLU A 28 0.97 0.32 -13.47
N CYS A 29 1.55 1.08 -12.54
CA CYS A 29 1.51 2.54 -12.57
C CYS A 29 2.88 3.20 -12.58
N HIS A 30 3.92 2.46 -12.97
CA HIS A 30 5.29 2.98 -12.98
C HIS A 30 5.43 4.14 -13.98
N PRO A 31 6.15 5.22 -13.61
CA PRO A 31 6.34 6.36 -14.50
C PRO A 31 6.97 6.02 -15.85
N ASP A 32 7.80 4.98 -15.92
CA ASP A 32 8.45 4.57 -17.18
C ASP A 32 7.44 3.99 -18.16
N THR A 33 6.35 3.36 -17.67
CA THR A 33 5.31 2.79 -18.53
C THR A 33 4.15 3.73 -18.76
N HIS A 34 4.04 4.78 -17.94
CA HIS A 34 2.98 5.77 -18.04
C HIS A 34 3.56 7.19 -17.97
N PRO A 35 4.45 7.56 -18.91
CA PRO A 35 5.08 8.87 -18.87
C PRO A 35 4.05 9.98 -19.03
N GLY A 36 4.13 10.98 -18.17
CA GLY A 36 3.23 12.14 -18.23
C GLY A 36 1.82 11.89 -17.69
N ASP A 37 1.54 10.69 -17.20
CA ASP A 37 0.23 10.36 -16.64
C ASP A 37 0.20 10.72 -15.14
N LYS A 38 -0.50 11.80 -14.81
CA LYS A 38 -0.56 12.29 -13.42
C LYS A 38 -1.29 11.34 -12.49
N ARG A 39 -2.32 10.65 -12.97
CA ARG A 39 -3.04 9.66 -12.16
C ARG A 39 -2.15 8.50 -11.79
N ALA A 40 -1.38 8.01 -12.75
CA ALA A 40 -0.43 6.92 -12.49
C ALA A 40 0.64 7.38 -11.50
N GLU A 41 1.11 8.61 -11.63
CA GLU A 41 2.10 9.18 -10.73
C GLU A 41 1.58 9.27 -9.30
N GLU A 42 0.36 9.77 -9.12
CA GLU A 42 -0.27 9.88 -7.81
C GLU A 42 -0.51 8.50 -7.19
N ARG A 43 -0.97 7.55 -8.00
CA ARG A 43 -1.19 6.18 -7.55
C ARG A 43 0.12 5.53 -7.14
N PHE A 44 1.18 5.76 -7.89
CA PHE A 44 2.50 5.24 -7.57
C PHE A 44 2.98 5.72 -6.19
N LYS A 45 2.77 7.00 -5.90
CA LYS A 45 3.09 7.58 -4.60
C LYS A 45 2.28 6.95 -3.47
N GLU A 46 0.98 6.77 -3.68
CA GLU A 46 0.11 6.14 -2.69
C GLU A 46 0.53 4.70 -2.41
N ILE A 47 0.84 3.95 -3.46
CA ILE A 47 1.28 2.56 -3.35
C ILE A 47 2.59 2.48 -2.57
N GLY A 48 3.53 3.36 -2.86
CA GLY A 48 4.79 3.42 -2.14
C GLY A 48 4.60 3.72 -0.66
N GLU A 49 3.71 4.65 -0.34
CA GLU A 49 3.43 5.00 1.05
C GLU A 49 2.71 3.87 1.79
N ALA A 50 1.75 3.22 1.14
CA ALA A 50 1.05 2.08 1.71
C ALA A 50 2.03 0.95 2.03
N TYR A 51 2.94 0.66 1.10
CA TYR A 51 3.95 -0.37 1.32
C TYR A 51 4.90 -0.01 2.46
N ARG A 52 5.27 1.27 2.57
CA ARG A 52 6.15 1.71 3.65
C ARG A 52 5.52 1.44 5.02
N ILE A 53 4.21 1.61 5.13
CA ILE A 53 3.48 1.32 6.37
C ILE A 53 3.40 -0.19 6.60
N LEU A 54 3.01 -0.95 5.59
CA LEU A 54 2.73 -2.38 5.75
C LEU A 54 3.97 -3.26 5.74
N SER A 55 5.09 -2.81 5.17
CA SER A 55 6.33 -3.57 5.15
C SER A 55 7.08 -3.54 6.47
N ASP A 56 6.81 -2.54 7.31
CA ASP A 56 7.41 -2.41 8.63
C ASP A 56 6.43 -2.96 9.66
N LYS A 57 6.84 -4.02 10.36
CA LYS A 57 5.99 -4.67 11.35
C LYS A 57 5.47 -3.69 12.40
N GLN A 58 6.33 -2.82 12.90
CA GLN A 58 5.96 -1.85 13.92
C GLN A 58 4.94 -0.84 13.40
N LYS A 59 5.18 -0.29 12.21
CA LYS A 59 4.27 0.67 11.59
C LYS A 59 2.92 0.03 11.28
N ARG A 60 2.93 -1.21 10.82
CA ARG A 60 1.71 -1.95 10.53
C ARG A 60 0.90 -2.16 11.81
N GLU A 61 1.56 -2.56 12.91
CA GLU A 61 0.89 -2.74 14.20
C GLU A 61 0.32 -1.43 14.73
N GLU A 62 1.05 -0.33 14.58
CA GLU A 62 0.57 0.99 14.98
C GLU A 62 -0.66 1.40 14.18
N TYR A 63 -0.61 1.17 12.87
CA TYR A 63 -1.76 1.47 12.02
C TYR A 63 -2.97 0.63 12.42
N ASN A 64 -2.78 -0.66 12.63
CA ASN A 64 -3.87 -1.56 13.02
C ASN A 64 -4.48 -1.18 14.36
N ALA A 65 -3.66 -0.76 15.31
CA ALA A 65 -4.15 -0.31 16.62
C ALA A 65 -5.00 0.95 16.51
N ARG A 66 -4.57 1.90 15.68
CA ARG A 66 -5.34 3.14 15.45
C ARG A 66 -6.66 2.86 14.74
N ALA A 67 -6.63 1.98 13.74
CA ALA A 67 -7.84 1.61 13.01
C ALA A 67 -8.85 0.92 13.93
N ALA A 68 -8.39 0.05 14.83
CA ALA A 68 -9.25 -0.61 15.79
C ALA A 68 -9.90 0.39 16.74
N GLN A 69 -9.16 1.41 17.19
CA GLN A 69 -9.69 2.45 18.05
C GLN A 69 -10.74 3.31 17.34
N LYS A 70 -10.55 3.57 16.06
CA LYS A 70 -11.46 4.39 15.27
C LYS A 70 -12.82 3.74 15.06
N GLU A 71 -12.86 2.42 15.06
CA GLU A 71 -14.10 1.67 14.85
C GLU A 71 -14.95 1.57 16.12
N GLN A 72 -14.43 1.99 17.24
CA GLN A 72 -15.16 2.03 18.51
C GLN A 72 -15.79 3.40 18.70
#